data_3119787af86b3dfdc129d53f217ad054
#
_entry.id   3119787af86b3dfdc129d53f217ad054
#
_cell.length_a   1.000
_cell.length_b   1.000
_cell.length_c   1.000
_cell.angle_alpha   90.00
_cell.angle_beta   90.00
_cell.angle_gamma   90.00
#
_symmetry.space_group_name_H-M   'P 1'
#
loop_
_entity.id
_entity.type
_entity.pdbx_description
1 polymer ?
#
loop_
_entity_poly.entity_id
_entity_poly.type
_entity_poly.pdbx_seq_one_letter_code
_entity_poly.pdbx_strand_id
1 'polypeptide(L)'
;MKINNYLQKVSNVYKANSLLKFGFVILLIMQISNYQQQKEFMNDQRMILTPIGHANGLWVSNNNASDEYFLFMTDYIMGLLGNYTTATVAEQYAKLSTLFSPEKIGEAKRKLDKVVKDISRFATAGSTINYLSNDVDIDRQRKMIRIVCINDRYLNGVKSGSSAKEYYIFYEIKSSRFWIRDIKEGKNV
;
A
#
# COMPACT_ATOMS: atom_id res chain seq x y z
N MET A 1 -27.62 67.67 27.77
CA MET A 1 -26.90 67.38 26.51
C MET A 1 -25.78 66.33 26.58
N LYS A 2 -25.09 66.15 27.71
CA LYS A 2 -23.97 65.21 27.84
C LYS A 2 -24.39 63.74 28.04
N ILE A 3 -25.54 63.45 28.67
CA ILE A 3 -26.01 62.08 28.98
C ILE A 3 -26.41 61.33 27.72
N ASN A 4 -27.13 61.99 26.76
CA ASN A 4 -27.53 61.36 25.50
C ASN A 4 -26.32 60.92 24.63
N ASN A 5 -25.25 61.73 24.62
CA ASN A 5 -24.04 61.37 23.88
C ASN A 5 -23.28 60.19 24.52
N TYR A 6 -23.36 60.06 25.84
CA TYR A 6 -22.78 58.92 26.56
C TYR A 6 -23.56 57.61 26.27
N LEU A 7 -24.88 57.67 26.36
CA LEU A 7 -25.75 56.53 26.04
C LEU A 7 -25.59 56.04 24.62
N GLN A 8 -25.44 56.95 23.65
CA GLN A 8 -25.18 56.61 22.23
C GLN A 8 -23.80 55.94 22.07
N LYS A 9 -22.78 56.44 22.73
CA LYS A 9 -21.43 55.78 22.68
C LYS A 9 -21.48 54.36 23.25
N VAL A 10 -22.13 54.15 24.39
CA VAL A 10 -22.26 52.84 25.01
C VAL A 10 -23.06 51.88 24.10
N SER A 11 -24.18 52.33 23.51
CA SER A 11 -24.97 51.54 22.56
C SER A 11 -24.16 51.14 21.32
N ASN A 12 -23.32 52.06 20.79
CA ASN A 12 -22.48 51.76 19.63
C ASN A 12 -21.37 50.73 19.97
N VAL A 13 -20.78 50.79 21.17
CA VAL A 13 -19.81 49.82 21.63
C VAL A 13 -20.45 48.43 21.79
N TYR A 14 -21.67 48.32 22.33
CA TYR A 14 -22.40 47.07 22.42
C TYR A 14 -22.73 46.48 21.05
N LYS A 15 -23.19 47.30 20.07
CA LYS A 15 -23.46 46.89 18.71
C LYS A 15 -22.20 46.41 18.01
N ALA A 16 -21.07 47.14 18.12
CA ALA A 16 -19.79 46.77 17.56
C ALA A 16 -19.29 45.43 18.15
N ASN A 17 -19.40 45.26 19.48
CA ASN A 17 -19.00 44.01 20.13
C ASN A 17 -19.87 42.80 19.73
N SER A 18 -21.19 43.01 19.52
CA SER A 18 -22.10 41.98 19.02
C SER A 18 -21.75 41.59 17.59
N LEU A 19 -21.44 42.55 16.72
CA LEU A 19 -21.03 42.33 15.34
C LEU A 19 -19.69 41.59 15.26
N LEU A 20 -18.75 41.92 16.15
CA LEU A 20 -17.46 41.27 16.25
C LEU A 20 -17.59 39.80 16.71
N LYS A 21 -18.47 39.53 17.67
CA LYS A 21 -18.80 38.16 18.10
C LYS A 21 -19.41 37.34 16.97
N PHE A 22 -20.33 37.93 16.22
CA PHE A 22 -20.95 37.26 15.05
C PHE A 22 -19.90 36.97 13.95
N GLY A 23 -19.02 37.94 13.65
CA GLY A 23 -17.90 37.75 12.72
C GLY A 23 -16.96 36.62 13.14
N PHE A 24 -16.66 36.53 14.46
CA PHE A 24 -15.81 35.49 15.01
C PHE A 24 -16.44 34.08 14.85
N VAL A 25 -17.76 33.95 15.06
CA VAL A 25 -18.47 32.68 14.85
C VAL A 25 -18.42 32.26 13.39
N ILE A 26 -18.61 33.18 12.45
CA ILE A 26 -18.49 32.90 11.01
C ILE A 26 -17.08 32.42 10.66
N LEU A 27 -16.05 33.07 11.18
CA LEU A 27 -14.65 32.68 10.96
C LEU A 27 -14.37 31.27 11.50
N LEU A 28 -14.89 30.92 12.68
CA LEU A 28 -14.75 29.55 13.21
C LEU A 28 -15.40 28.51 12.31
N ILE A 29 -16.61 28.79 11.79
CA ILE A 29 -17.29 27.87 10.87
C ILE A 29 -16.49 27.70 9.57
N MET A 30 -15.98 28.80 9.00
CA MET A 30 -15.12 28.74 7.82
C MET A 30 -13.82 27.94 8.08
N GLN A 31 -13.22 28.11 9.25
CA GLN A 31 -11.99 27.40 9.62
C GLN A 31 -12.23 25.89 9.74
N ILE A 32 -13.36 25.48 10.33
CA ILE A 32 -13.74 24.08 10.43
C ILE A 32 -14.01 23.49 9.03
N SER A 33 -14.71 24.22 8.17
CA SER A 33 -14.97 23.80 6.78
C SER A 33 -13.69 23.65 5.97
N ASN A 34 -12.77 24.62 6.07
CA ASN A 34 -11.47 24.56 5.42
C ASN A 34 -10.63 23.37 5.91
N TYR A 35 -10.66 23.08 7.22
CA TYR A 35 -9.94 21.93 7.78
C TYR A 35 -10.46 20.60 7.22
N GLN A 36 -11.79 20.46 7.09
CA GLN A 36 -12.40 19.26 6.50
C GLN A 36 -12.01 19.10 5.02
N GLN A 37 -12.08 20.19 4.23
CA GLN A 37 -11.66 20.18 2.83
C GLN A 37 -10.17 19.83 2.67
N GLN A 38 -9.29 20.40 3.50
CA GLN A 38 -7.87 20.07 3.47
C GLN A 38 -7.62 18.59 3.78
N LYS A 39 -8.35 18.02 4.73
CA LYS A 39 -8.23 16.60 5.09
C LYS A 39 -8.68 15.69 3.95
N GLU A 40 -9.77 16.03 3.25
CA GLU A 40 -10.22 15.31 2.06
C GLU A 40 -9.20 15.45 0.91
N PHE A 41 -8.69 16.65 0.68
CA PHE A 41 -7.70 16.90 -0.37
C PHE A 41 -6.40 16.12 -0.14
N MET A 42 -5.93 16.03 1.10
CA MET A 42 -4.75 15.25 1.45
C MET A 42 -4.97 13.74 1.26
N ASN A 43 -6.19 13.25 1.46
CA ASN A 43 -6.52 11.84 1.23
C ASN A 43 -6.64 11.48 -0.25
N ASP A 44 -6.98 12.47 -1.10
CA ASP A 44 -7.16 12.27 -2.54
C ASP A 44 -5.91 12.59 -3.38
N GLN A 45 -4.80 13.01 -2.76
CA GLN A 45 -3.55 13.18 -3.47
C GLN A 45 -3.10 11.85 -4.06
N ARG A 46 -3.14 11.76 -5.39
CA ARG A 46 -2.70 10.59 -6.15
C ARG A 46 -1.28 10.83 -6.65
N MET A 47 -0.37 9.95 -6.29
CA MET A 47 0.93 9.91 -6.90
C MET A 47 0.81 9.09 -8.20
N ILE A 48 1.01 9.73 -9.35
CA ILE A 48 1.02 9.05 -10.65
C ILE A 48 2.44 8.57 -10.91
N LEU A 49 2.60 7.26 -11.03
CA LEU A 49 3.84 6.62 -11.43
C LEU A 49 3.67 6.22 -12.90
N THR A 50 4.57 6.64 -13.76
CA THR A 50 4.61 6.24 -15.17
C THR A 50 5.84 5.38 -15.43
N PRO A 51 5.78 4.06 -15.15
CA PRO A 51 6.88 3.17 -15.55
C PRO A 51 6.94 3.07 -17.08
N ILE A 52 8.14 2.92 -17.60
CA ILE A 52 8.36 2.69 -19.03
C ILE A 52 7.66 1.39 -19.43
N GLY A 53 6.73 1.46 -20.41
CA GLY A 53 6.02 0.29 -20.95
C GLY A 53 4.57 0.10 -20.48
N HIS A 54 4.06 0.92 -19.55
CA HIS A 54 2.65 0.88 -19.15
C HIS A 54 1.88 2.07 -19.76
N ALA A 55 0.90 1.78 -20.62
CA ALA A 55 0.10 2.79 -21.32
C ALA A 55 -0.84 3.56 -20.37
N ASN A 56 -1.30 2.91 -19.30
CA ASN A 56 -2.15 3.51 -18.28
C ASN A 56 -1.30 3.87 -17.07
N GLY A 57 -1.37 5.12 -16.62
CA GLY A 57 -0.60 5.59 -15.48
C GLY A 57 -0.94 4.82 -14.20
N LEU A 58 0.08 4.26 -13.56
CA LEU A 58 -0.04 3.70 -12.22
C LEU A 58 -0.27 4.83 -11.23
N TRP A 59 -1.29 4.74 -10.41
CA TRP A 59 -1.48 5.71 -9.35
C TRP A 59 -1.68 5.04 -8.00
N VAL A 60 -1.16 5.67 -6.97
CA VAL A 60 -1.36 5.32 -5.57
C VAL A 60 -1.75 6.57 -4.79
N SER A 61 -2.76 6.46 -3.94
CA SER A 61 -3.18 7.48 -2.98
C SER A 61 -2.88 7.02 -1.57
N ASN A 62 -3.24 7.82 -0.58
CA ASN A 62 -2.92 7.52 0.82
C ASN A 62 -3.44 6.15 1.30
N ASN A 63 -4.58 5.69 0.78
CA ASN A 63 -5.24 4.44 1.21
C ASN A 63 -5.75 3.57 0.06
N ASN A 64 -5.50 3.94 -1.20
CA ASN A 64 -5.99 3.21 -2.38
C ASN A 64 -5.00 3.30 -3.54
N ALA A 65 -5.17 2.43 -4.57
CA ALA A 65 -4.34 2.43 -5.76
C ALA A 65 -5.13 1.92 -6.98
N SER A 66 -4.57 2.13 -8.19
CA SER A 66 -5.12 1.56 -9.42
C SER A 66 -4.91 0.03 -9.48
N ASP A 67 -5.72 -0.66 -10.29
CA ASP A 67 -5.56 -2.10 -10.50
C ASP A 67 -4.21 -2.41 -11.15
N GLU A 68 -3.76 -1.55 -12.07
CA GLU A 68 -2.44 -1.65 -12.69
C GLU A 68 -1.30 -1.55 -11.65
N TYR A 69 -1.47 -0.73 -10.61
CA TYR A 69 -0.50 -0.66 -9.52
C TYR A 69 -0.48 -1.96 -8.70
N PHE A 70 -1.65 -2.54 -8.43
CA PHE A 70 -1.72 -3.83 -7.75
C PHE A 70 -1.09 -4.94 -8.59
N LEU A 71 -1.35 -4.99 -9.89
CA LEU A 71 -0.73 -5.97 -10.81
C LEU A 71 0.79 -5.79 -10.83
N PHE A 72 1.27 -4.56 -10.97
CA PHE A 72 2.71 -4.25 -10.93
C PHE A 72 3.37 -4.71 -9.63
N MET A 73 2.74 -4.42 -8.48
CA MET A 73 3.25 -4.87 -7.18
C MET A 73 3.21 -6.39 -7.04
N THR A 74 2.17 -7.03 -7.59
CA THR A 74 2.05 -8.49 -7.62
C THR A 74 3.19 -9.11 -8.41
N ASP A 75 3.45 -8.62 -9.62
CA ASP A 75 4.56 -9.09 -10.48
C ASP A 75 5.91 -8.94 -9.76
N TYR A 76 6.12 -7.80 -9.12
CA TYR A 76 7.35 -7.56 -8.37
C TYR A 76 7.50 -8.52 -7.19
N ILE A 77 6.45 -8.71 -6.40
CA ILE A 77 6.45 -9.60 -5.23
C ILE A 77 6.62 -11.06 -5.66
N MET A 78 5.88 -11.50 -6.67
CA MET A 78 5.95 -12.89 -7.17
C MET A 78 7.30 -13.17 -7.84
N GLY A 79 7.86 -12.17 -8.53
CA GLY A 79 9.22 -12.24 -9.06
C GLY A 79 10.28 -12.47 -7.97
N LEU A 80 10.17 -11.76 -6.84
CA LEU A 80 11.07 -11.95 -5.70
C LEU A 80 10.82 -13.28 -4.96
N LEU A 81 9.54 -13.69 -4.85
CA LEU A 81 9.15 -14.86 -4.06
C LEU A 81 9.48 -16.16 -4.78
N GLY A 82 9.31 -16.21 -6.09
CA GLY A 82 9.30 -17.47 -6.82
C GLY A 82 10.30 -17.64 -7.94
N ASN A 83 10.93 -16.56 -8.43
CA ASN A 83 11.89 -16.62 -9.52
C ASN A 83 13.31 -16.50 -8.99
N TYR A 84 13.84 -17.56 -8.41
CA TYR A 84 15.15 -17.55 -7.75
C TYR A 84 16.03 -18.73 -8.12
N THR A 85 17.31 -18.55 -7.89
CA THR A 85 18.33 -19.61 -7.83
C THR A 85 18.94 -19.65 -6.43
N THR A 86 19.70 -20.67 -6.11
CA THR A 86 20.47 -20.74 -4.85
C THR A 86 21.37 -19.51 -4.65
N ALA A 87 21.92 -18.96 -5.73
CA ALA A 87 22.78 -17.78 -5.66
C ALA A 87 22.02 -16.47 -5.40
N THR A 88 20.76 -16.35 -5.85
CA THR A 88 20.00 -15.08 -5.82
C THR A 88 18.96 -15.03 -4.70
N VAL A 89 18.56 -16.17 -4.14
CA VAL A 89 17.43 -16.23 -3.19
C VAL A 89 17.65 -15.38 -1.93
N ALA A 90 18.87 -15.32 -1.42
CA ALA A 90 19.16 -14.54 -0.21
C ALA A 90 18.92 -13.03 -0.44
N GLU A 91 19.41 -12.50 -1.58
CA GLU A 91 19.21 -11.09 -1.94
C GLU A 91 17.75 -10.79 -2.24
N GLN A 92 17.07 -11.65 -3.00
CA GLN A 92 15.67 -11.47 -3.36
C GLN A 92 14.77 -11.48 -2.13
N TYR A 93 14.99 -12.39 -1.19
CA TYR A 93 14.20 -12.46 0.02
C TYR A 93 14.53 -11.34 1.01
N ALA A 94 15.77 -10.84 1.00
CA ALA A 94 16.09 -9.61 1.71
C ALA A 94 15.29 -8.43 1.15
N LYS A 95 15.22 -8.25 -0.18
CA LYS A 95 14.37 -7.24 -0.84
C LYS A 95 12.88 -7.46 -0.52
N LEU A 96 12.37 -8.68 -0.63
CA LEU A 96 11.00 -9.00 -0.30
C LEU A 96 10.65 -8.62 1.15
N SER A 97 11.55 -8.86 2.09
CA SER A 97 11.34 -8.53 3.50
C SER A 97 11.10 -7.04 3.74
N THR A 98 11.68 -6.14 2.91
CA THR A 98 11.50 -4.68 3.03
C THR A 98 10.11 -4.19 2.60
N LEU A 99 9.34 -5.03 1.92
CA LEU A 99 7.97 -4.72 1.50
C LEU A 99 6.94 -5.04 2.60
N PHE A 100 7.34 -5.75 3.65
CA PHE A 100 6.45 -6.03 4.78
C PHE A 100 6.26 -4.79 5.66
N SER A 101 5.08 -4.68 6.25
CA SER A 101 4.78 -3.60 7.19
C SER A 101 5.79 -3.58 8.35
N PRO A 102 6.11 -2.39 8.92
CA PRO A 102 7.08 -2.27 10.01
C PRO A 102 6.83 -3.21 11.18
N GLU A 103 5.55 -3.51 11.46
CA GLU A 103 5.13 -4.41 12.53
C GLU A 103 5.43 -5.89 12.21
N LYS A 104 5.49 -6.24 10.92
CA LYS A 104 5.62 -7.63 10.42
C LYS A 104 7.01 -7.96 9.87
N ILE A 105 7.84 -6.97 9.59
CA ILE A 105 9.15 -7.16 8.96
C ILE A 105 10.05 -8.14 9.72
N GLY A 106 10.06 -8.10 11.07
CA GLY A 106 10.88 -8.98 11.88
C GLY A 106 10.44 -10.45 11.83
N GLU A 107 9.14 -10.71 11.77
CA GLU A 107 8.56 -12.04 11.61
C GLU A 107 8.80 -12.56 10.19
N ALA A 108 8.52 -11.73 9.19
CA ALA A 108 8.72 -12.06 7.77
C ALA A 108 10.18 -12.43 7.50
N LYS A 109 11.13 -11.60 7.96
CA LYS A 109 12.56 -11.86 7.79
C LYS A 109 12.96 -13.22 8.37
N ARG A 110 12.54 -13.57 9.59
CA ARG A 110 12.86 -14.88 10.19
C ARG A 110 12.30 -16.05 9.36
N LYS A 111 11.08 -15.92 8.83
CA LYS A 111 10.46 -16.95 7.95
C LYS A 111 11.24 -17.10 6.65
N LEU A 112 11.56 -15.99 6.00
CA LEU A 112 12.30 -15.95 4.74
C LEU A 112 13.73 -16.47 4.91
N ASP A 113 14.44 -16.08 5.98
CA ASP A 113 15.80 -16.56 6.29
C ASP A 113 15.83 -18.08 6.49
N LYS A 114 14.77 -18.66 7.07
CA LYS A 114 14.66 -20.13 7.20
C LYS A 114 14.57 -20.77 5.83
N VAL A 115 13.72 -20.24 4.93
CA VAL A 115 13.59 -20.78 3.56
C VAL A 115 14.90 -20.63 2.79
N VAL A 116 15.60 -19.50 2.91
CA VAL A 116 16.95 -19.31 2.32
C VAL A 116 17.91 -20.40 2.78
N LYS A 117 17.96 -20.68 4.09
CA LYS A 117 18.82 -21.74 4.62
C LYS A 117 18.47 -23.12 4.07
N ASP A 118 17.18 -23.42 3.90
CA ASP A 118 16.74 -24.70 3.38
C ASP A 118 17.11 -24.84 1.88
N ILE A 119 16.95 -23.78 1.07
CA ILE A 119 17.33 -23.76 -0.35
C ILE A 119 18.84 -23.85 -0.52
N SER A 120 19.61 -23.15 0.33
CA SER A 120 21.08 -23.10 0.27
C SER A 120 21.74 -24.45 0.56
N ARG A 121 21.02 -25.46 1.06
CA ARG A 121 21.51 -26.83 1.19
C ARG A 121 21.70 -27.52 -0.17
N PHE A 122 21.07 -27.01 -1.20
CA PHE A 122 21.15 -27.54 -2.56
C PHE A 122 21.97 -26.60 -3.43
N ALA A 123 23.12 -27.05 -3.93
CA ALA A 123 24.06 -26.21 -4.66
C ALA A 123 23.47 -25.55 -5.93
N THR A 124 22.46 -26.17 -6.55
CA THR A 124 21.96 -25.80 -7.86
C THR A 124 20.43 -25.81 -7.93
N ALA A 125 19.75 -25.50 -6.81
CA ALA A 125 18.30 -25.38 -6.81
C ALA A 125 17.86 -24.07 -7.44
N GLY A 126 16.72 -24.11 -8.15
CA GLY A 126 16.06 -22.94 -8.70
C GLY A 126 14.54 -23.11 -8.75
N SER A 127 13.86 -22.01 -8.85
CA SER A 127 12.41 -21.95 -9.00
C SER A 127 12.02 -20.88 -9.99
N THR A 128 10.94 -21.09 -10.74
CA THR A 128 10.26 -20.08 -11.55
C THR A 128 8.77 -20.15 -11.30
N ILE A 129 8.13 -18.98 -11.26
CA ILE A 129 6.67 -18.88 -11.16
C ILE A 129 6.16 -18.24 -12.45
N ASN A 130 5.15 -18.89 -13.05
CA ASN A 130 4.48 -18.45 -14.26
C ASN A 130 2.99 -18.31 -14.00
N TYR A 131 2.41 -17.16 -14.37
CA TYR A 131 0.97 -16.87 -14.30
C TYR A 131 0.63 -15.78 -15.31
N LEU A 132 -0.65 -15.65 -15.64
CA LEU A 132 -1.18 -14.60 -16.49
C LEU A 132 -1.89 -13.55 -15.65
N SER A 133 -2.07 -12.35 -16.18
CA SER A 133 -2.79 -11.27 -15.47
C SER A 133 -4.22 -11.66 -15.09
N ASN A 134 -4.86 -12.54 -15.87
CA ASN A 134 -6.19 -13.07 -15.57
C ASN A 134 -6.22 -14.07 -14.41
N ASP A 135 -5.06 -14.56 -13.98
CA ASP A 135 -4.92 -15.48 -12.84
C ASP A 135 -4.76 -14.70 -11.51
N VAL A 136 -4.81 -13.36 -11.58
CA VAL A 136 -4.70 -12.45 -10.44
C VAL A 136 -6.07 -11.86 -10.12
N ASP A 137 -6.56 -12.10 -8.92
CA ASP A 137 -7.82 -11.57 -8.41
C ASP A 137 -7.56 -10.60 -7.23
N ILE A 138 -8.08 -9.38 -7.33
CA ILE A 138 -7.85 -8.30 -6.36
C ILE A 138 -9.11 -8.06 -5.53
N ASP A 139 -9.15 -8.61 -4.32
CA ASP A 139 -10.22 -8.34 -3.35
C ASP A 139 -9.87 -7.12 -2.50
N ARG A 140 -10.42 -5.97 -2.87
CA ARG A 140 -10.20 -4.69 -2.17
C ARG A 140 -10.88 -4.63 -0.80
N GLN A 141 -11.95 -5.38 -0.59
CA GLN A 141 -12.67 -5.40 0.68
C GLN A 141 -11.86 -6.15 1.74
N ARG A 142 -11.31 -7.31 1.36
CA ARG A 142 -10.46 -8.12 2.24
C ARG A 142 -9.00 -7.67 2.23
N LYS A 143 -8.65 -6.71 1.37
CA LYS A 143 -7.27 -6.25 1.15
C LYS A 143 -6.33 -7.43 0.86
N MET A 144 -6.73 -8.24 -0.10
CA MET A 144 -6.06 -9.48 -0.46
C MET A 144 -5.94 -9.60 -1.99
N ILE A 145 -4.81 -10.09 -2.45
CA ILE A 145 -4.58 -10.45 -3.84
C ILE A 145 -4.39 -11.96 -3.87
N ARG A 146 -5.20 -12.64 -4.69
CA ARG A 146 -5.13 -14.07 -4.94
C ARG A 146 -4.45 -14.29 -6.29
N ILE A 147 -3.47 -15.19 -6.33
CA ILE A 147 -2.71 -15.50 -7.53
C ILE A 147 -2.71 -17.01 -7.71
N VAL A 148 -3.16 -17.48 -8.89
CA VAL A 148 -3.03 -18.88 -9.32
C VAL A 148 -1.85 -18.96 -10.26
N CYS A 149 -0.88 -19.83 -9.99
CA CYS A 149 0.36 -19.88 -10.74
C CYS A 149 0.87 -21.32 -10.90
N ILE A 150 1.76 -21.50 -11.86
CA ILE A 150 2.53 -22.74 -12.03
C ILE A 150 3.94 -22.46 -11.50
N ASN A 151 4.35 -23.23 -10.50
CA ASN A 151 5.68 -23.19 -9.94
C ASN A 151 6.51 -24.35 -10.51
N ASP A 152 7.52 -24.01 -11.29
CA ASP A 152 8.51 -24.93 -11.85
C ASP A 152 9.76 -24.94 -10.98
N ARG A 153 10.17 -26.13 -10.56
CA ARG A 153 11.39 -26.34 -9.76
C ARG A 153 12.48 -26.96 -10.60
N TYR A 154 13.70 -26.50 -10.37
CA TYR A 154 14.88 -26.93 -11.08
C TYR A 154 15.93 -27.46 -10.10
N LEU A 155 16.63 -28.51 -10.51
CA LEU A 155 17.79 -29.05 -9.81
C LEU A 155 18.87 -29.35 -10.87
N ASN A 156 20.09 -28.86 -10.66
CA ASN A 156 21.18 -29.00 -11.63
C ASN A 156 20.84 -28.49 -13.05
N GLY A 157 20.01 -27.40 -13.13
CA GLY A 157 19.59 -26.84 -14.42
C GLY A 157 18.47 -27.64 -15.14
N VAL A 158 18.05 -28.78 -14.60
CA VAL A 158 17.00 -29.63 -15.16
C VAL A 158 15.70 -29.40 -14.37
N LYS A 159 14.57 -29.30 -15.08
CA LYS A 159 13.25 -29.20 -14.46
C LYS A 159 12.95 -30.49 -13.69
N SER A 160 12.84 -30.39 -12.38
CA SER A 160 12.62 -31.51 -11.46
C SER A 160 11.15 -31.69 -11.08
N GLY A 161 10.32 -30.70 -11.31
CA GLY A 161 8.90 -30.77 -11.03
C GLY A 161 8.16 -29.50 -11.41
N SER A 162 6.84 -29.63 -11.60
CA SER A 162 5.90 -28.55 -11.85
C SER A 162 4.69 -28.75 -10.96
N SER A 163 4.21 -27.71 -10.33
CA SER A 163 3.02 -27.78 -9.48
C SER A 163 2.20 -26.51 -9.59
N ALA A 164 0.88 -26.67 -9.72
CA ALA A 164 -0.03 -25.54 -9.55
C ALA A 164 -0.03 -25.12 -8.09
N LYS A 165 0.08 -23.83 -7.86
CA LYS A 165 0.07 -23.21 -6.55
C LYS A 165 -0.84 -22.01 -6.53
N GLU A 166 -1.36 -21.73 -5.37
CA GLU A 166 -2.18 -20.58 -5.10
C GLU A 166 -1.53 -19.76 -4.00
N TYR A 167 -1.36 -18.46 -4.23
CA TYR A 167 -0.81 -17.53 -3.25
C TYR A 167 -1.83 -16.47 -2.88
N TYR A 168 -1.84 -16.10 -1.63
CA TYR A 168 -2.65 -15.03 -1.07
C TYR A 168 -1.74 -13.98 -0.46
N ILE A 169 -1.71 -12.78 -1.05
CA ILE A 169 -0.96 -11.63 -0.54
C ILE A 169 -1.94 -10.73 0.19
N PHE A 170 -1.83 -10.66 1.51
CA PHE A 170 -2.57 -9.70 2.31
C PHE A 170 -1.79 -8.40 2.36
N TYR A 171 -2.45 -7.30 2.00
CA TYR A 171 -1.79 -6.01 1.86
C TYR A 171 -2.49 -4.90 2.64
N GLU A 172 -1.80 -3.78 2.79
CA GLU A 172 -2.39 -2.49 3.13
C GLU A 172 -1.70 -1.39 2.35
N ILE A 173 -2.45 -0.33 2.03
CA ILE A 173 -1.89 0.91 1.51
C ILE A 173 -1.96 1.93 2.63
N LYS A 174 -0.82 2.49 2.99
CA LYS A 174 -0.68 3.50 4.02
C LYS A 174 0.38 4.50 3.63
N SER A 175 0.04 5.79 3.69
CA SER A 175 0.94 6.88 3.27
C SER A 175 1.45 6.70 1.84
N SER A 176 0.56 6.37 0.91
CA SER A 176 0.85 6.16 -0.52
C SER A 176 1.88 5.06 -0.79
N ARG A 177 2.01 4.10 0.12
CA ARG A 177 2.92 2.96 -0.02
C ARG A 177 2.18 1.65 0.19
N PHE A 178 2.50 0.67 -0.68
CA PHE A 178 2.04 -0.71 -0.55
C PHE A 178 2.87 -1.42 0.53
N TRP A 179 2.19 -2.08 1.47
CA TRP A 179 2.79 -2.89 2.50
C TRP A 179 2.21 -4.30 2.49
N ILE A 180 3.06 -5.29 2.54
CA ILE A 180 2.65 -6.68 2.74
C ILE A 180 2.38 -6.89 4.22
N ARG A 181 1.21 -7.44 4.55
CA ARG A 181 0.87 -7.87 5.91
C ARG A 181 1.16 -9.35 6.14
N ASP A 182 0.90 -10.17 5.12
CA ASP A 182 1.16 -11.61 5.17
C ASP A 182 1.17 -12.18 3.73
N ILE A 183 1.88 -13.27 3.54
CA ILE A 183 1.83 -14.09 2.33
C ILE A 183 1.52 -15.52 2.76
N LYS A 184 0.48 -16.10 2.19
CA LYS A 184 0.09 -17.49 2.44
C LYS A 184 0.08 -18.28 1.15
N GLU A 185 0.58 -19.50 1.19
CA GLU A 185 0.39 -20.48 0.14
C GLU A 185 -0.90 -21.25 0.44
N GLY A 186 -1.80 -21.31 -0.53
CA GLY A 186 -3.01 -22.14 -0.46
C GLY A 186 -2.64 -23.60 -0.46
N LYS A 187 -3.44 -24.43 0.18
CA LYS A 187 -3.32 -25.88 0.02
C LYS A 187 -3.73 -26.21 -1.42
N ASN A 188 -2.90 -27.01 -2.10
CA ASN A 188 -3.15 -27.49 -3.47
C ASN A 188 -4.62 -27.88 -3.66
N VAL A 189 -5.24 -27.28 -4.66
CA VAL A 189 -6.52 -27.75 -5.21
C VAL A 189 -6.25 -28.90 -6.13
#